data_303db9d65d52a9b9bbfc29462cdea877
#
_entry.id   303db9d65d52a9b9bbfc29462cdea877
#
_cell.length_a   1.000
_cell.length_b   1.000
_cell.length_c   1.000
_cell.angle_alpha   90.00
_cell.angle_beta   90.00
_cell.angle_gamma   90.00
#
_symmetry.space_group_name_H-M   'P 1'
#
loop_
_entity.id
_entity.type
_entity.pdbx_description
1 polymer ?
#
loop_
_entity_poly.entity_id
_entity_poly.type
_entity_poly.pdbx_seq_one_letter_code
_entity_poly.pdbx_strand_id
1 'polypeptide(L)'
;MIKHPATYTNSFIPKFAELLIGCENVLDIFGGIGKLALIKEYGFTGKVICNELEREWAETSPHNVDEWHIGDAANMAWAESNSFDAICTSPTYGNRMADHHNAKDGSKRVTYKHFLGRDLNEANTGRMQWGDKYREKHLEIYKECARVLKNGGIMIVNVSDHIRKGQVVNVVEWHKEALTNFGMKLIDEIKIETPRMGFGQNAKSRVQHECILVFRHGA
;
A
#
# COMPACT_ATOMS: atom_id res chain seq x y z
N MET A 1 -17.05 -4.22 13.55
CA MET A 1 -15.79 -3.78 12.86
C MET A 1 -15.26 -4.94 12.06
N ILE A 2 -15.13 -4.79 10.75
CA ILE A 2 -14.54 -5.80 9.86
C ILE A 2 -13.01 -5.67 9.98
N LYS A 3 -12.32 -6.76 10.33
CA LYS A 3 -10.86 -6.76 10.43
C LYS A 3 -10.24 -6.73 9.04
N HIS A 4 -9.25 -5.87 8.83
CA HIS A 4 -8.42 -5.89 7.64
C HIS A 4 -7.20 -6.79 7.88
N PRO A 5 -6.95 -7.82 7.04
CA PRO A 5 -5.92 -8.82 7.33
C PRO A 5 -4.49 -8.33 7.03
N ALA A 6 -4.34 -7.26 6.27
CA ALA A 6 -3.05 -6.67 5.95
C ALA A 6 -3.05 -5.19 6.32
N THR A 7 -2.30 -4.86 7.36
CA THR A 7 -2.00 -3.48 7.75
C THR A 7 -0.51 -3.41 8.04
N TYR A 8 0.11 -2.28 7.71
CA TYR A 8 1.47 -2.05 8.18
C TYR A 8 1.52 -1.90 9.70
N THR A 9 2.67 -2.20 10.29
CA THR A 9 2.84 -2.14 11.74
C THR A 9 2.82 -0.70 12.24
N ASN A 10 2.55 -0.49 13.52
CA ASN A 10 2.53 0.87 14.10
C ASN A 10 3.90 1.55 14.03
N SER A 11 5.01 0.79 13.92
CA SER A 11 6.36 1.34 13.82
C SER A 11 6.61 2.21 12.58
N PHE A 12 5.78 2.09 11.54
CA PHE A 12 5.89 2.92 10.34
C PHE A 12 5.26 4.30 10.52
N ILE A 13 4.25 4.42 11.39
CA ILE A 13 3.45 5.65 11.53
C ILE A 13 4.28 6.87 11.92
N PRO A 14 5.17 6.82 12.94
CA PRO A 14 6.02 7.96 13.29
C PRO A 14 6.91 8.40 12.13
N LYS A 15 7.44 7.43 11.35
CA LYS A 15 8.29 7.72 10.21
C LYS A 15 7.51 8.37 9.06
N PHE A 16 6.30 7.91 8.79
CA PHE A 16 5.43 8.57 7.81
C PHE A 16 5.09 10.01 8.25
N ALA A 17 4.76 10.22 9.52
CA ALA A 17 4.49 11.56 10.05
C ALA A 17 5.69 12.51 9.87
N GLU A 18 6.91 12.04 10.15
CA GLU A 18 8.16 12.78 9.93
C GLU A 18 8.34 13.18 8.46
N LEU A 19 8.18 12.21 7.54
CA LEU A 19 8.37 12.42 6.10
C LEU A 19 7.31 13.34 5.48
N LEU A 20 6.15 13.48 6.12
CA LEU A 20 5.00 14.25 5.63
C LEU A 20 4.89 15.63 6.29
N ILE A 21 5.90 16.05 7.06
CA ILE A 21 5.94 17.40 7.65
C ILE A 21 5.80 18.47 6.56
N GLY A 22 4.86 19.39 6.75
CA GLY A 22 4.59 20.48 5.80
C GLY A 22 3.66 20.13 4.66
N CYS A 23 3.18 18.88 4.54
CA CYS A 23 2.14 18.51 3.59
C CYS A 23 0.75 18.89 4.16
N GLU A 24 -0.11 19.45 3.31
CA GLU A 24 -1.49 19.82 3.67
C GLU A 24 -2.48 18.71 3.29
N ASN A 25 -2.30 18.07 2.12
CA ASN A 25 -3.19 17.04 1.61
C ASN A 25 -2.37 15.78 1.27
N VAL A 26 -2.62 14.71 2.02
CA VAL A 26 -1.96 13.41 1.86
C VAL A 26 -2.98 12.37 1.44
N LEU A 27 -2.68 11.65 0.36
CA LEU A 27 -3.52 10.59 -0.19
C LEU A 27 -2.94 9.20 0.12
N ASP A 28 -3.76 8.30 0.66
CA ASP A 28 -3.50 6.86 0.64
C ASP A 28 -4.39 6.20 -0.42
N ILE A 29 -3.77 5.71 -1.49
CA ILE A 29 -4.48 5.11 -2.64
C ILE A 29 -4.96 3.67 -2.40
N PHE A 30 -4.47 3.03 -1.34
CA PHE A 30 -4.87 1.70 -0.86
C PHE A 30 -5.27 1.79 0.60
N GLY A 31 -6.28 2.64 0.88
CA GLY A 31 -6.63 3.12 2.20
C GLY A 31 -6.93 2.03 3.24
N GLY A 32 -7.43 0.86 2.80
CA GLY A 32 -7.80 -0.21 3.72
C GLY A 32 -8.77 0.30 4.79
N ILE A 33 -8.38 0.18 6.05
CA ILE A 33 -9.12 0.74 7.19
C ILE A 33 -8.67 2.15 7.60
N GLY A 34 -7.93 2.86 6.75
CA GLY A 34 -7.50 4.25 7.01
C GLY A 34 -6.39 4.40 8.04
N LYS A 35 -5.53 3.40 8.19
CA LYS A 35 -4.48 3.39 9.23
C LYS A 35 -3.49 4.54 9.10
N LEU A 36 -3.30 5.10 7.90
CA LEU A 36 -2.45 6.27 7.70
C LEU A 36 -2.89 7.46 8.58
N ALA A 37 -4.19 7.60 8.86
CA ALA A 37 -4.69 8.71 9.69
C ALA A 37 -4.06 8.77 11.10
N LEU A 38 -3.44 7.68 11.58
CA LEU A 38 -2.69 7.67 12.83
C LEU A 38 -1.47 8.61 12.81
N ILE A 39 -0.98 9.09 11.66
CA ILE A 39 0.07 10.11 11.60
C ILE A 39 -0.31 11.39 12.36
N LYS A 40 -1.61 11.67 12.51
CA LYS A 40 -2.13 12.80 13.28
C LYS A 40 -1.76 12.71 14.77
N GLU A 41 -1.63 11.52 15.32
CA GLU A 41 -1.18 11.28 16.70
C GLU A 41 0.31 11.66 16.88
N TYR A 42 1.05 11.80 15.76
CA TYR A 42 2.46 12.18 15.73
C TYR A 42 2.69 13.61 15.19
N GLY A 43 1.66 14.47 15.29
CA GLY A 43 1.77 15.89 14.99
C GLY A 43 1.49 16.30 13.55
N PHE A 44 1.02 15.39 12.69
CA PHE A 44 0.55 15.77 11.36
C PHE A 44 -0.76 16.57 11.48
N THR A 45 -0.81 17.76 10.86
CA THR A 45 -1.95 18.70 10.96
C THR A 45 -2.74 18.84 9.66
N GLY A 46 -2.27 18.25 8.58
CA GLY A 46 -2.96 18.27 7.29
C GLY A 46 -4.12 17.27 7.21
N LYS A 47 -4.70 17.18 6.04
CA LYS A 47 -5.77 16.22 5.72
C LYS A 47 -5.20 14.89 5.24
N VAL A 48 -5.78 13.81 5.74
CA VAL A 48 -5.57 12.45 5.25
C VAL A 48 -6.79 12.02 4.46
N ILE A 49 -6.60 11.83 3.16
CA ILE A 49 -7.61 11.37 2.22
C ILE A 49 -7.29 9.92 1.87
N CYS A 50 -8.27 9.04 1.89
CA CYS A 50 -8.10 7.65 1.52
C CYS A 50 -8.97 7.27 0.33
N ASN A 51 -8.38 6.57 -0.63
CA ASN A 51 -9.11 5.86 -1.67
C ASN A 51 -9.10 4.37 -1.36
N GLU A 52 -10.26 3.72 -1.38
CA GLU A 52 -10.40 2.29 -1.08
C GLU A 52 -11.36 1.64 -2.08
N LEU A 53 -10.99 0.46 -2.56
CA LEU A 53 -11.79 -0.27 -3.53
C LEU A 53 -12.94 -1.04 -2.90
N GLU A 54 -12.72 -1.56 -1.69
CA GLU A 54 -13.71 -2.34 -0.94
C GLU A 54 -14.38 -1.43 0.10
N ARG A 55 -15.59 -0.98 -0.22
CA ARG A 55 -16.39 0.00 0.55
C ARG A 55 -16.48 -0.33 2.04
N GLU A 56 -16.61 -1.60 2.38
CA GLU A 56 -16.84 -2.04 3.75
C GLU A 56 -15.69 -1.70 4.69
N TRP A 57 -14.46 -1.63 4.20
CA TRP A 57 -13.33 -1.22 5.04
C TRP A 57 -13.35 0.27 5.33
N ALA A 58 -13.70 1.09 4.37
CA ALA A 58 -13.88 2.53 4.59
C ALA A 58 -15.03 2.80 5.58
N GLU A 59 -16.20 2.16 5.38
CA GLU A 59 -17.38 2.34 6.23
C GLU A 59 -17.20 1.85 7.67
N THR A 60 -16.30 0.87 7.88
CA THR A 60 -16.03 0.31 9.21
C THR A 60 -14.70 0.79 9.80
N SER A 61 -14.07 1.78 9.20
CA SER A 61 -12.80 2.35 9.65
C SER A 61 -12.87 2.83 11.11
N PRO A 62 -11.92 2.46 11.96
CA PRO A 62 -11.82 2.99 13.32
C PRO A 62 -10.99 4.28 13.39
N HIS A 63 -10.43 4.75 12.28
CA HIS A 63 -9.47 5.84 12.24
C HIS A 63 -10.10 7.13 11.71
N ASN A 64 -9.60 8.27 12.16
CA ASN A 64 -10.09 9.61 11.81
C ASN A 64 -9.51 10.08 10.46
N VAL A 65 -9.96 9.45 9.38
CA VAL A 65 -9.70 9.87 8.00
C VAL A 65 -10.59 11.06 7.67
N ASP A 66 -10.04 12.10 7.04
CA ASP A 66 -10.80 13.32 6.75
C ASP A 66 -11.76 13.13 5.57
N GLU A 67 -11.36 12.32 4.59
CA GLU A 67 -12.17 12.10 3.39
C GLU A 67 -11.93 10.69 2.83
N TRP A 68 -13.02 10.04 2.39
CA TRP A 68 -13.00 8.74 1.77
C TRP A 68 -13.54 8.79 0.35
N HIS A 69 -12.82 8.16 -0.57
CA HIS A 69 -13.28 7.85 -1.92
C HIS A 69 -13.31 6.34 -2.11
N ILE A 70 -14.39 5.87 -2.74
CA ILE A 70 -14.57 4.44 -3.03
C ILE A 70 -14.41 4.23 -4.51
N GLY A 71 -13.33 3.56 -4.90
CA GLY A 71 -13.04 3.31 -6.31
C GLY A 71 -11.67 2.72 -6.58
N ASP A 72 -11.45 2.44 -7.85
CA ASP A 72 -10.18 1.91 -8.34
C ASP A 72 -9.11 3.01 -8.41
N ALA A 73 -7.97 2.79 -7.75
CA ALA A 73 -6.84 3.71 -7.77
C ALA A 73 -6.23 3.93 -9.17
N ALA A 74 -6.54 3.08 -10.14
CA ALA A 74 -6.17 3.29 -11.53
C ALA A 74 -7.06 4.31 -12.26
N ASN A 75 -8.15 4.78 -11.62
CA ASN A 75 -9.06 5.77 -12.17
C ASN A 75 -9.62 6.66 -11.06
N MET A 76 -8.83 7.63 -10.63
CA MET A 76 -9.21 8.60 -9.60
C MET A 76 -9.81 9.87 -10.25
N ALA A 77 -10.86 9.71 -11.06
CA ALA A 77 -11.52 10.83 -11.77
C ALA A 77 -12.08 11.90 -10.81
N TRP A 78 -12.29 11.58 -9.54
CA TRP A 78 -12.69 12.49 -8.48
C TRP A 78 -11.57 13.45 -8.05
N ALA A 79 -10.30 13.11 -8.30
CA ALA A 79 -9.13 13.90 -7.92
C ALA A 79 -8.65 14.75 -9.10
N GLU A 80 -8.46 16.03 -8.87
CA GLU A 80 -7.86 16.93 -9.85
C GLU A 80 -6.36 16.65 -10.04
N SER A 81 -5.82 16.98 -11.21
CA SER A 81 -4.38 16.90 -11.44
C SER A 81 -3.64 17.88 -10.53
N ASN A 82 -2.47 17.47 -10.03
CA ASN A 82 -1.64 18.29 -9.14
C ASN A 82 -2.37 18.80 -7.87
N SER A 83 -3.21 17.96 -7.25
CA SER A 83 -4.01 18.35 -6.07
C SER A 83 -3.42 17.90 -4.74
N PHE A 84 -2.55 16.87 -4.73
CA PHE A 84 -1.98 16.33 -3.51
C PHE A 84 -0.52 16.72 -3.30
N ASP A 85 -0.15 17.07 -2.04
CA ASP A 85 1.22 17.35 -1.66
C ASP A 85 2.03 16.05 -1.51
N ALA A 86 1.35 15.01 -1.05
CA ALA A 86 1.96 13.69 -0.92
C ALA A 86 0.98 12.54 -1.17
N ILE A 87 1.54 11.42 -1.63
CA ILE A 87 0.91 10.10 -1.61
C ILE A 87 1.72 9.23 -0.65
N CYS A 88 1.05 8.59 0.31
CA CYS A 88 1.70 7.66 1.23
C CYS A 88 0.87 6.37 1.30
N THR A 89 1.43 5.27 0.84
CA THR A 89 0.66 4.04 0.63
C THR A 89 1.48 2.77 0.81
N SER A 90 0.78 1.65 0.98
CA SER A 90 1.36 0.31 1.05
C SER A 90 0.56 -0.63 0.16
N PRO A 91 1.02 -0.90 -1.06
CA PRO A 91 0.34 -1.82 -1.97
C PRO A 91 0.35 -3.26 -1.41
N THR A 92 -0.61 -4.07 -1.86
CA THR A 92 -0.58 -5.51 -1.58
C THR A 92 0.64 -6.14 -2.26
N TYR A 93 1.31 -7.09 -1.58
CA TYR A 93 2.60 -7.64 -2.07
C TYR A 93 2.46 -8.75 -3.13
N GLY A 94 1.34 -8.82 -3.85
CA GLY A 94 1.13 -9.68 -5.02
C GLY A 94 1.19 -11.20 -4.77
N ASN A 95 1.16 -11.67 -3.52
CA ASN A 95 1.49 -13.08 -3.27
C ASN A 95 0.82 -13.70 -2.04
N ARG A 96 0.25 -12.93 -1.14
CA ARG A 96 -0.12 -13.48 0.17
C ARG A 96 -1.61 -13.47 0.47
N MET A 97 -2.34 -12.63 -0.22
CA MET A 97 -3.72 -12.33 0.11
C MET A 97 -4.69 -12.76 -1.00
N ALA A 98 -4.17 -13.40 -2.06
CA ALA A 98 -5.02 -14.01 -3.06
C ALA A 98 -5.91 -15.08 -2.39
N ASP A 99 -7.20 -14.94 -2.53
CA ASP A 99 -8.24 -15.66 -1.82
C ASP A 99 -8.41 -17.15 -2.19
N HIS A 100 -7.40 -17.79 -2.76
CA HIS A 100 -7.56 -19.10 -3.39
C HIS A 100 -7.10 -20.27 -2.53
N HIS A 101 -6.78 -20.04 -1.27
CA HIS A 101 -6.17 -21.13 -0.51
C HIS A 101 -7.08 -21.71 0.56
N ASN A 102 -7.79 -22.76 0.16
CA ASN A 102 -7.92 -23.89 1.07
C ASN A 102 -6.50 -24.42 1.30
N ALA A 103 -5.97 -24.20 2.49
CA ALA A 103 -4.67 -24.75 2.84
C ALA A 103 -4.72 -26.27 2.69
N LYS A 104 -3.66 -26.87 2.09
CA LYS A 104 -3.58 -28.32 1.87
C LYS A 104 -3.70 -29.14 3.16
N ASP A 105 -3.43 -28.50 4.30
CA ASP A 105 -3.53 -29.05 5.65
C ASP A 105 -4.90 -28.86 6.31
N GLY A 106 -5.91 -28.38 5.57
CA GLY A 106 -7.24 -28.10 6.09
C GLY A 106 -7.35 -26.90 7.02
N SER A 107 -6.27 -26.18 7.27
CA SER A 107 -6.31 -24.98 8.11
C SER A 107 -7.06 -23.85 7.40
N LYS A 108 -7.94 -23.16 8.14
CA LYS A 108 -8.62 -21.96 7.63
C LYS A 108 -7.64 -20.79 7.64
N ARG A 109 -7.17 -20.39 6.48
CA ARG A 109 -6.42 -19.14 6.35
C ARG A 109 -7.39 -17.97 6.43
N VAL A 110 -7.02 -16.99 7.22
CA VAL A 110 -7.75 -15.73 7.32
C VAL A 110 -7.34 -14.86 6.12
N THR A 111 -8.24 -14.70 5.16
CA THR A 111 -8.05 -13.92 3.93
C THR A 111 -8.99 -12.71 3.91
N TYR A 112 -8.82 -11.82 2.95
CA TYR A 112 -9.76 -10.71 2.71
C TYR A 112 -11.19 -11.20 2.53
N LYS A 113 -11.38 -12.25 1.73
CA LYS A 113 -12.70 -12.87 1.51
C LYS A 113 -13.33 -13.35 2.80
N HIS A 114 -12.55 -13.93 3.72
CA HIS A 114 -13.06 -14.41 4.99
C HIS A 114 -13.63 -13.26 5.85
N PHE A 115 -12.97 -12.09 5.83
CA PHE A 115 -13.42 -10.94 6.60
C PHE A 115 -14.58 -10.19 5.95
N LEU A 116 -14.60 -10.11 4.61
CA LEU A 116 -15.66 -9.43 3.87
C LEU A 116 -16.92 -10.30 3.70
N GLY A 117 -16.79 -11.63 3.82
CA GLY A 117 -17.90 -12.56 3.55
C GLY A 117 -18.28 -12.67 2.07
N ARG A 118 -17.50 -12.08 1.16
CA ARG A 118 -17.67 -12.08 -0.29
C ARG A 118 -16.34 -12.09 -1.02
N ASP A 119 -16.36 -12.31 -2.32
CA ASP A 119 -15.18 -12.13 -3.15
C ASP A 119 -14.80 -10.66 -3.23
N LEU A 120 -13.50 -10.40 -3.31
CA LEU A 120 -12.95 -9.07 -3.57
C LEU A 120 -13.35 -8.59 -4.97
N ASN A 121 -13.37 -7.29 -5.16
CA ASN A 121 -13.51 -6.67 -6.49
C ASN A 121 -12.46 -7.23 -7.46
N GLU A 122 -12.81 -7.40 -8.72
CA GLU A 122 -11.91 -7.98 -9.73
C GLU A 122 -10.66 -7.12 -9.97
N ALA A 123 -10.77 -5.81 -9.83
CA ALA A 123 -9.65 -4.89 -9.92
C ALA A 123 -8.72 -4.89 -8.68
N ASN A 124 -9.09 -5.60 -7.60
CA ASN A 124 -8.31 -5.62 -6.38
C ASN A 124 -6.97 -6.36 -6.59
N THR A 125 -5.87 -5.64 -6.40
CA THR A 125 -4.51 -6.19 -6.55
C THR A 125 -4.20 -7.29 -5.54
N GLY A 126 -4.92 -7.36 -4.43
CA GLY A 126 -4.86 -8.45 -3.45
C GLY A 126 -5.27 -9.82 -4.01
N ARG A 127 -6.05 -9.85 -5.10
CA ARG A 127 -6.38 -11.08 -5.85
C ARG A 127 -5.29 -11.51 -6.81
N MET A 128 -4.36 -10.62 -7.14
CA MET A 128 -3.35 -10.85 -8.15
C MET A 128 -2.10 -11.45 -7.52
N GLN A 129 -1.57 -12.49 -8.14
CA GLN A 129 -0.23 -12.97 -7.80
C GLN A 129 0.80 -12.08 -8.48
N TRP A 130 2.00 -11.99 -7.90
CA TRP A 130 3.13 -11.35 -8.54
C TRP A 130 3.36 -11.92 -9.94
N GLY A 131 3.23 -11.08 -10.94
CA GLY A 131 3.29 -11.41 -12.36
C GLY A 131 2.84 -10.21 -13.21
N ASP A 132 2.63 -10.44 -14.52
CA ASP A 132 2.35 -9.35 -15.47
C ASP A 132 1.07 -8.59 -15.11
N LYS A 133 -0.02 -9.28 -14.82
CA LYS A 133 -1.29 -8.64 -14.43
C LYS A 133 -1.17 -7.72 -13.22
N TYR A 134 -0.40 -8.14 -12.20
CA TYR A 134 -0.14 -7.31 -11.02
C TYR A 134 0.65 -6.06 -11.41
N ARG A 135 1.69 -6.25 -12.23
CA ARG A 135 2.57 -5.16 -12.67
C ARG A 135 1.84 -4.16 -13.57
N GLU A 136 1.10 -4.66 -14.57
CA GLU A 136 0.27 -3.83 -15.46
C GLU A 136 -0.71 -2.97 -14.67
N LYS A 137 -1.43 -3.58 -13.71
CA LYS A 137 -2.37 -2.84 -12.85
C LYS A 137 -1.67 -1.75 -12.04
N HIS A 138 -0.49 -2.02 -11.48
CA HIS A 138 0.25 -1.01 -10.74
C HIS A 138 0.82 0.09 -11.63
N LEU A 139 1.16 -0.20 -12.89
CA LEU A 139 1.56 0.85 -13.84
C LEU A 139 0.41 1.81 -14.14
N GLU A 140 -0.83 1.31 -14.30
CA GLU A 140 -2.03 2.15 -14.43
C GLU A 140 -2.22 3.03 -13.19
N ILE A 141 -2.10 2.44 -12.00
CA ILE A 141 -2.22 3.16 -10.72
C ILE A 141 -1.12 4.22 -10.59
N TYR A 142 0.13 3.93 -10.91
CA TYR A 142 1.23 4.89 -10.80
C TYR A 142 1.14 6.03 -11.80
N LYS A 143 0.54 5.79 -12.97
CA LYS A 143 0.18 6.86 -13.92
C LYS A 143 -0.81 7.84 -13.29
N GLU A 144 -1.85 7.34 -12.61
CA GLU A 144 -2.80 8.18 -11.88
C GLU A 144 -2.14 8.91 -10.69
N CYS A 145 -1.24 8.23 -9.95
CA CYS A 145 -0.47 8.87 -8.89
C CYS A 145 0.35 10.07 -9.43
N ALA A 146 1.04 9.89 -10.55
CA ALA A 146 1.79 10.99 -11.19
C ALA A 146 0.88 12.13 -11.64
N ARG A 147 -0.34 11.85 -12.08
CA ARG A 147 -1.30 12.88 -12.48
C ARG A 147 -1.80 13.71 -11.30
N VAL A 148 -2.14 13.06 -10.17
CA VAL A 148 -2.77 13.76 -9.04
C VAL A 148 -1.75 14.38 -8.08
N LEU A 149 -0.51 13.90 -8.08
CA LEU A 149 0.56 14.43 -7.24
C LEU A 149 1.11 15.74 -7.82
N LYS A 150 1.27 16.75 -6.98
CA LYS A 150 1.88 18.03 -7.36
C LYS A 150 3.30 17.84 -7.88
N ASN A 151 3.73 18.74 -8.77
CA ASN A 151 5.15 18.83 -9.10
C ASN A 151 5.93 19.23 -7.83
N GLY A 152 7.02 18.53 -7.55
CA GLY A 152 7.73 18.63 -6.28
C GLY A 152 7.10 17.88 -5.11
N GLY A 153 5.93 17.26 -5.31
CA GLY A 153 5.24 16.44 -4.30
C GLY A 153 6.00 15.16 -3.96
N ILE A 154 5.64 14.55 -2.85
CA ILE A 154 6.32 13.37 -2.28
C ILE A 154 5.46 12.12 -2.48
N MET A 155 6.05 11.04 -2.98
CA MET A 155 5.43 9.73 -2.98
C MET A 155 6.19 8.78 -2.05
N ILE A 156 5.48 8.20 -1.09
CA ILE A 156 6.00 7.23 -0.13
C ILE A 156 5.32 5.89 -0.40
N VAL A 157 6.14 4.85 -0.65
CA VAL A 157 5.64 3.50 -0.89
C VAL A 157 6.30 2.53 0.06
N ASN A 158 5.50 1.89 0.91
CA ASN A 158 5.97 0.83 1.80
C ASN A 158 5.81 -0.52 1.12
N VAL A 159 6.91 -1.18 0.82
CA VAL A 159 6.96 -2.47 0.10
C VAL A 159 7.98 -3.41 0.72
N SER A 160 7.85 -4.69 0.42
CA SER A 160 8.79 -5.72 0.85
C SER A 160 8.98 -6.76 -0.23
N ASP A 161 10.21 -7.22 -0.38
CA ASP A 161 10.50 -8.42 -1.12
C ASP A 161 9.91 -9.66 -0.44
N HIS A 162 9.66 -10.68 -1.22
CA HIS A 162 9.16 -11.95 -0.69
C HIS A 162 9.89 -13.16 -1.29
N ILE A 163 9.73 -14.30 -0.65
CA ILE A 163 10.32 -15.55 -1.12
C ILE A 163 9.28 -16.36 -1.91
N ARG A 164 9.65 -16.75 -3.11
CA ARG A 164 8.87 -17.68 -3.94
C ARG A 164 9.76 -18.80 -4.44
N LYS A 165 9.38 -20.05 -4.21
CA LYS A 165 10.17 -21.24 -4.59
C LYS A 165 11.63 -21.18 -4.09
N GLY A 166 11.85 -20.68 -2.88
CA GLY A 166 13.17 -20.55 -2.27
C GLY A 166 14.03 -19.40 -2.73
N GLN A 167 13.55 -18.56 -3.65
CA GLN A 167 14.29 -17.41 -4.18
C GLN A 167 13.62 -16.10 -3.80
N VAL A 168 14.40 -15.04 -3.64
CA VAL A 168 13.90 -13.68 -3.44
C VAL A 168 13.27 -13.17 -4.72
N VAL A 169 12.07 -12.63 -4.60
CA VAL A 169 11.41 -11.88 -5.66
C VAL A 169 11.64 -10.41 -5.39
N ASN A 170 12.31 -9.72 -6.31
CA ASN A 170 12.72 -8.33 -6.20
C ASN A 170 11.53 -7.37 -6.45
N VAL A 171 10.60 -7.34 -5.51
CA VAL A 171 9.41 -6.47 -5.56
C VAL A 171 9.82 -5.02 -5.37
N VAL A 172 10.72 -4.76 -4.43
CA VAL A 172 11.21 -3.42 -4.11
C VAL A 172 11.83 -2.76 -5.33
N GLU A 173 12.74 -3.46 -6.02
CA GLU A 173 13.41 -2.92 -7.19
C GLU A 173 12.45 -2.63 -8.33
N TRP A 174 11.50 -3.53 -8.57
CA TRP A 174 10.47 -3.31 -9.58
C TRP A 174 9.64 -2.04 -9.31
N HIS A 175 9.25 -1.78 -8.05
CA HIS A 175 8.50 -0.56 -7.70
C HIS A 175 9.34 0.70 -7.91
N LYS A 176 10.66 0.65 -7.65
CA LYS A 176 11.57 1.77 -7.94
C LYS A 176 11.61 2.08 -9.43
N GLU A 177 11.84 1.07 -10.26
CA GLU A 177 11.87 1.22 -11.72
C GLU A 177 10.53 1.73 -12.25
N ALA A 178 9.42 1.14 -11.81
CA ALA A 178 8.08 1.52 -12.24
C ALA A 178 7.78 2.99 -11.95
N LEU A 179 8.05 3.45 -10.73
CA LEU A 179 7.79 4.85 -10.35
C LEU A 179 8.73 5.84 -11.06
N THR A 180 9.99 5.46 -11.26
CA THR A 180 10.95 6.28 -12.01
C THR A 180 10.48 6.52 -13.44
N ASN A 181 9.85 5.56 -14.09
CA ASN A 181 9.30 5.70 -15.44
C ASN A 181 8.12 6.70 -15.52
N PHE A 182 7.52 7.06 -14.39
CA PHE A 182 6.48 8.09 -14.30
C PHE A 182 7.00 9.44 -13.76
N GLY A 183 8.31 9.70 -13.88
CA GLY A 183 8.91 10.98 -13.47
C GLY A 183 9.15 11.14 -11.98
N MET A 184 9.14 10.02 -11.23
CA MET A 184 9.47 10.01 -9.81
C MET A 184 10.98 9.78 -9.63
N LYS A 185 11.66 10.63 -8.86
CA LYS A 185 13.06 10.47 -8.49
C LYS A 185 13.17 9.92 -7.08
N LEU A 186 13.78 8.75 -6.92
CA LEU A 186 14.06 8.19 -5.60
C LEU A 186 15.00 9.12 -4.83
N ILE A 187 14.59 9.57 -3.66
CA ILE A 187 15.38 10.46 -2.79
C ILE A 187 15.80 9.78 -1.48
N ASP A 188 15.10 8.73 -1.05
CA ASP A 188 15.49 7.95 0.13
C ASP A 188 14.93 6.52 0.07
N GLU A 189 15.63 5.59 0.73
CA GLU A 189 15.21 4.21 0.94
C GLU A 189 15.49 3.81 2.38
N ILE A 190 14.44 3.68 3.17
CA ILE A 190 14.52 3.42 4.60
C ILE A 190 14.09 1.98 4.87
N LYS A 191 14.99 1.16 5.42
CA LYS A 191 14.71 -0.21 5.82
C LYS A 191 14.25 -0.25 7.27
N ILE A 192 13.09 -0.83 7.49
CA ILE A 192 12.54 -1.02 8.84
C ILE A 192 12.44 -2.52 9.12
N GLU A 193 13.12 -2.95 10.16
CA GLU A 193 13.01 -4.33 10.60
C GLU A 193 11.57 -4.68 10.97
N THR A 194 11.08 -5.77 10.38
CA THR A 194 9.73 -6.23 10.59
C THR A 194 9.76 -7.68 11.02
N PRO A 195 9.40 -7.97 12.28
CA PRO A 195 9.35 -9.34 12.78
C PRO A 195 8.47 -10.23 11.89
N ARG A 196 9.01 -11.35 11.47
CA ARG A 196 8.30 -12.33 10.64
C ARG A 196 8.00 -13.58 11.46
N MET A 197 6.89 -14.23 11.13
CA MET A 197 6.54 -15.50 11.78
C MET A 197 7.65 -16.53 11.56
N GLY A 198 8.15 -17.14 12.62
CA GLY A 198 9.26 -18.10 12.61
C GLY A 198 8.90 -19.52 12.12
N PHE A 199 7.70 -19.71 11.55
CA PHE A 199 7.22 -21.02 11.07
C PHE A 199 6.80 -20.98 9.59
N GLY A 200 6.71 -22.16 8.99
CA GLY A 200 6.36 -22.35 7.58
C GLY A 200 7.58 -22.61 6.69
N GLN A 201 7.35 -23.07 5.48
CA GLN A 201 8.35 -23.59 4.55
C GLN A 201 9.52 -22.63 4.26
N ASN A 202 9.28 -21.33 4.28
CA ASN A 202 10.28 -20.30 3.99
C ASN A 202 10.72 -19.52 5.25
N ALA A 203 10.47 -20.02 6.45
CA ALA A 203 10.71 -19.27 7.69
C ALA A 203 12.14 -18.74 7.81
N LYS A 204 13.14 -19.57 7.46
CA LYS A 204 14.58 -19.21 7.54
C LYS A 204 15.07 -18.26 6.43
N SER A 205 14.32 -18.14 5.34
CA SER A 205 14.72 -17.37 4.15
C SER A 205 13.93 -16.05 4.00
N ARG A 206 13.02 -15.74 4.92
CA ARG A 206 12.18 -14.54 4.83
C ARG A 206 13.00 -13.27 4.94
N VAL A 207 12.67 -12.30 4.10
CA VAL A 207 13.18 -10.94 4.26
C VAL A 207 12.66 -10.36 5.57
N GLN A 208 13.56 -9.90 6.43
CA GLN A 208 13.27 -9.45 7.81
C GLN A 208 12.95 -7.96 7.90
N HIS A 209 12.84 -7.26 6.78
CA HIS A 209 12.54 -5.83 6.74
C HIS A 209 11.51 -5.51 5.67
N GLU A 210 10.92 -4.35 5.79
CA GLU A 210 10.18 -3.66 4.75
C GLU A 210 10.93 -2.39 4.37
N CYS A 211 10.73 -1.92 3.14
CA CYS A 211 11.36 -0.73 2.62
C CYS A 211 10.31 0.38 2.49
N ILE A 212 10.60 1.53 3.08
CA ILE A 212 9.91 2.78 2.78
C ILE A 212 10.72 3.45 1.65
N LEU A 213 10.14 3.49 0.47
CA LEU A 213 10.71 4.19 -0.68
C LEU A 213 10.13 5.59 -0.72
N VAL A 214 10.99 6.60 -0.76
CA VAL A 214 10.58 8.01 -0.80
C VAL A 214 11.02 8.60 -2.13
N PHE A 215 10.06 9.12 -2.86
CA PHE A 215 10.29 9.74 -4.17
C PHE A 215 9.84 11.19 -4.16
N ARG A 216 10.42 11.98 -5.07
CA ARG A 216 9.97 13.32 -5.43
C ARG A 216 9.51 13.33 -6.88
N HIS A 217 8.32 13.89 -7.12
CA HIS A 217 7.74 13.99 -8.45
C HIS A 217 8.30 15.20 -9.20
N GLY A 218 8.65 15.02 -10.48
CA GLY A 218 9.07 16.12 -11.36
C GLY A 218 10.39 16.80 -10.97
N ALA A 219 11.32 16.09 -10.31
CA ALA A 219 12.62 16.60 -9.88
C ALA A 219 13.71 16.27 -10.91
#